data_678c37bf439065cae9a5b63f7a87b235
#
_entry.id   678c37bf439065cae9a5b63f7a87b235
#
_cell.length_a   1.000
_cell.length_b   1.000
_cell.length_c   1.000
_cell.angle_alpha   90.00
_cell.angle_beta   90.00
_cell.angle_gamma   90.00
#
_symmetry.space_group_name_H-M   'P 1'
#
loop_
_entity.id
_entity.type
_entity.pdbx_description
1 polymer ?
#
loop_
_entity_poly.entity_id
_entity_poly.type
_entity_poly.pdbx_seq_one_letter_code
_entity_poly.pdbx_strand_id
1 'polypeptide(L)'
;MKKYTCKICKATFEVEDGVIEPVCPVCKATGGALEIVKEDKMNKYSGTKTEKNLEAAFAGESQARNKYTYFASVAKKEGYEQISALFLKTADNKKEHAKLWFKELGGLGNTAENLLHAAEGENYEWTDMYAEFARVADEEGFSELANKFRLVAAIEKEHEERYRALLKNVETKQVFEKSEVKVWECRNCGHIVVGTKAPELCPTCAHPQAYFEINSKNY
;
A
#
# COMPACT_ATOMS: atom_id res chain seq x y z
N MET A 1 -0.15 10.28 21.66
CA MET A 1 -0.59 9.14 22.52
C MET A 1 -1.30 8.12 21.67
N LYS A 2 -1.12 6.83 21.94
CA LYS A 2 -1.83 5.75 21.24
C LYS A 2 -2.89 5.17 22.16
N LYS A 3 -4.08 4.93 21.64
CA LYS A 3 -5.19 4.34 22.38
C LYS A 3 -5.23 2.83 22.14
N TYR A 4 -5.42 2.05 23.19
CA TYR A 4 -5.44 0.59 23.14
C TYR A 4 -6.74 0.04 23.72
N THR A 5 -7.24 -1.06 23.16
CA THR A 5 -8.27 -1.90 23.79
C THR A 5 -7.67 -3.25 24.19
N CYS A 6 -7.87 -3.66 25.41
CA CYS A 6 -7.46 -4.96 25.90
C CYS A 6 -8.45 -6.03 25.47
N LYS A 7 -8.02 -7.05 24.72
CA LYS A 7 -8.87 -8.17 24.28
C LYS A 7 -9.38 -9.03 25.44
N ILE A 8 -8.64 -9.05 26.57
CA ILE A 8 -8.98 -9.87 27.75
C ILE A 8 -10.05 -9.19 28.60
N CYS A 9 -9.81 -7.96 29.08
CA CYS A 9 -10.74 -7.29 30.01
C CYS A 9 -11.60 -6.19 29.35
N LYS A 10 -11.43 -5.96 28.04
CA LYS A 10 -12.13 -4.95 27.24
C LYS A 10 -11.88 -3.49 27.67
N ALA A 11 -10.95 -3.25 28.59
CA ALA A 11 -10.58 -1.90 28.99
C ALA A 11 -9.88 -1.16 27.84
N THR A 12 -10.26 0.11 27.65
CA THR A 12 -9.62 1.04 26.71
C THR A 12 -8.78 2.04 27.49
N PHE A 13 -7.55 2.31 27.06
CA PHE A 13 -6.61 3.19 27.74
C PHE A 13 -5.63 3.82 26.74
N GLU A 14 -5.01 4.92 27.14
CA GLU A 14 -4.04 5.66 26.33
C GLU A 14 -2.61 5.37 26.83
N VAL A 15 -1.65 5.34 25.90
CA VAL A 15 -0.23 5.12 26.17
C VAL A 15 0.57 6.19 25.44
N GLU A 16 1.59 6.74 26.09
CA GLU A 16 2.47 7.73 25.50
C GLU A 16 3.23 7.16 24.29
N ASP A 17 3.52 8.04 23.32
CA ASP A 17 4.30 7.68 22.16
C ASP A 17 5.74 7.29 22.58
N GLY A 18 6.21 6.15 22.08
CA GLY A 18 7.55 5.64 22.40
C GLY A 18 7.57 4.50 23.44
N VAL A 19 6.45 4.18 24.07
CA VAL A 19 6.38 2.97 24.93
C VAL A 19 6.40 1.72 24.05
N ILE A 20 7.46 0.92 24.21
CA ILE A 20 7.72 -0.27 23.38
C ILE A 20 6.79 -1.44 23.74
N GLU A 21 6.49 -1.60 25.04
CA GLU A 21 5.59 -2.65 25.53
C GLU A 21 4.47 -2.06 26.38
N PRO A 22 3.32 -1.71 25.78
CA PRO A 22 2.18 -1.24 26.53
C PRO A 22 1.63 -2.36 27.44
N VAL A 23 1.14 -1.94 28.62
CA VAL A 23 0.56 -2.84 29.63
C VAL A 23 -0.85 -2.37 29.95
N CYS A 24 -1.82 -3.27 29.92
CA CYS A 24 -3.17 -2.96 30.32
C CYS A 24 -3.21 -2.54 31.79
N PRO A 25 -3.70 -1.34 32.13
CA PRO A 25 -3.74 -0.88 33.51
C PRO A 25 -4.66 -1.71 34.42
N VAL A 26 -5.65 -2.39 33.83
CA VAL A 26 -6.67 -3.16 34.58
C VAL A 26 -6.21 -4.60 34.84
N CYS A 27 -5.85 -5.36 33.79
CA CYS A 27 -5.56 -6.78 33.93
C CYS A 27 -4.08 -7.14 33.72
N LYS A 28 -3.21 -6.15 33.53
CA LYS A 28 -1.77 -6.30 33.29
C LYS A 28 -1.38 -7.08 32.04
N ALA A 29 -2.31 -7.34 31.12
CA ALA A 29 -2.02 -7.98 29.85
C ALA A 29 -1.12 -7.11 28.97
N THR A 30 -0.24 -7.75 28.17
CA THR A 30 0.72 -7.13 27.26
C THR A 30 0.67 -7.75 25.87
N GLY A 31 1.40 -7.18 24.92
CA GLY A 31 1.62 -7.75 23.60
C GLY A 31 0.34 -7.98 22.81
N GLY A 32 0.18 -9.16 22.22
CA GLY A 32 -0.96 -9.52 21.35
C GLY A 32 -2.34 -9.50 22.01
N ALA A 33 -2.40 -9.33 23.35
CA ALA A 33 -3.65 -9.10 24.09
C ALA A 33 -4.13 -7.64 24.01
N LEU A 34 -3.31 -6.72 23.50
CA LEU A 34 -3.63 -5.32 23.34
C LEU A 34 -3.79 -5.00 21.84
N GLU A 35 -4.90 -4.38 21.52
CA GLU A 35 -5.20 -3.91 20.17
C GLU A 35 -5.19 -2.39 20.16
N ILE A 36 -4.41 -1.81 19.24
CA ILE A 36 -4.46 -0.37 19.03
C ILE A 36 -5.85 -0.01 18.53
N VAL A 37 -6.54 0.82 19.28
CA VAL A 37 -7.76 1.45 18.78
C VAL A 37 -7.31 2.37 17.65
N LYS A 38 -7.51 1.93 16.42
CA LYS A 38 -7.47 2.85 15.30
C LYS A 38 -8.55 3.89 15.62
N GLU A 39 -8.16 5.12 15.93
CA GLU A 39 -9.12 6.21 15.76
C GLU A 39 -9.46 6.14 14.28
N ASP A 40 -10.68 5.67 13.99
CA ASP A 40 -11.24 5.92 12.68
C ASP A 40 -11.14 7.43 12.51
N LYS A 41 -10.22 7.88 11.69
CA LYS A 41 -10.23 9.24 11.17
C LYS A 41 -11.52 9.33 10.35
N MET A 42 -12.66 9.35 11.06
CA MET A 42 -13.93 9.61 10.43
C MET A 42 -13.72 10.87 9.62
N ASN A 43 -13.70 10.71 8.30
CA ASN A 43 -13.58 11.89 7.47
C ASN A 43 -14.77 12.80 7.84
N LYS A 44 -14.54 14.10 7.85
CA LYS A 44 -15.57 15.11 8.23
C LYS A 44 -16.87 15.02 7.42
N TYR A 45 -16.89 14.20 6.38
CA TYR A 45 -18.00 14.00 5.45
C TYR A 45 -18.76 12.71 5.72
N SER A 46 -18.36 11.91 6.71
CA SER A 46 -18.89 10.56 6.94
C SER A 46 -20.43 10.54 7.03
N GLY A 47 -21.06 9.65 6.25
CA GLY A 47 -22.51 9.50 6.14
C GLY A 47 -23.23 10.56 5.30
N THR A 48 -22.51 11.51 4.69
CA THR A 48 -23.12 12.58 3.89
C THR A 48 -23.21 12.25 2.40
N LYS A 49 -24.03 13.00 1.66
CA LYS A 49 -24.00 12.94 0.18
C LYS A 49 -22.67 13.42 -0.41
N THR A 50 -21.96 14.32 0.30
CA THR A 50 -20.66 14.83 -0.10
C THR A 50 -19.61 13.72 -0.07
N GLU A 51 -19.64 12.83 0.92
CA GLU A 51 -18.75 11.65 0.94
C GLU A 51 -18.94 10.80 -0.32
N LYS A 52 -20.17 10.44 -0.64
CA LYS A 52 -20.47 9.68 -1.88
C LYS A 52 -20.02 10.40 -3.15
N ASN A 53 -20.12 11.73 -3.18
CA ASN A 53 -19.62 12.52 -4.31
C ASN A 53 -18.08 12.48 -4.40
N LEU A 54 -17.37 12.51 -3.26
CA LEU A 54 -15.91 12.38 -3.22
C LEU A 54 -15.46 10.99 -3.66
N GLU A 55 -16.14 9.94 -3.22
CA GLU A 55 -15.88 8.56 -3.65
C GLU A 55 -16.10 8.41 -5.16
N ALA A 56 -17.20 8.91 -5.68
CA ALA A 56 -17.51 8.89 -7.11
C ALA A 56 -16.50 9.70 -7.93
N ALA A 57 -16.08 10.86 -7.44
CA ALA A 57 -15.07 11.69 -8.07
C ALA A 57 -13.69 10.98 -8.08
N PHE A 58 -13.26 10.40 -6.96
CA PHE A 58 -12.04 9.61 -6.89
C PHE A 58 -12.05 8.43 -7.87
N ALA A 59 -13.14 7.68 -7.91
CA ALA A 59 -13.31 6.55 -8.82
C ALA A 59 -13.26 6.99 -10.28
N GLY A 60 -13.99 8.07 -10.65
CA GLY A 60 -14.05 8.61 -12.01
C GLY A 60 -12.68 9.10 -12.50
N GLU A 61 -11.97 9.87 -11.69
CA GLU A 61 -10.63 10.37 -12.02
C GLU A 61 -9.60 9.22 -12.13
N SER A 62 -9.67 8.22 -11.26
CA SER A 62 -8.80 7.03 -11.28
C SER A 62 -9.01 6.19 -12.54
N GLN A 63 -10.26 5.97 -12.94
CA GLN A 63 -10.60 5.28 -14.18
C GLN A 63 -10.14 6.07 -15.42
N ALA A 64 -10.37 7.38 -15.44
CA ALA A 64 -9.96 8.25 -16.54
C ALA A 64 -8.43 8.24 -16.72
N ARG A 65 -7.67 8.29 -15.62
CA ARG A 65 -6.21 8.16 -15.64
C ARG A 65 -5.77 6.90 -16.39
N ASN A 66 -6.32 5.75 -16.02
CA ASN A 66 -5.94 4.48 -16.65
C ASN A 66 -6.35 4.44 -18.12
N LYS A 67 -7.60 4.83 -18.44
CA LYS A 67 -8.11 4.87 -19.82
C LYS A 67 -7.24 5.74 -20.72
N TYR A 68 -6.84 6.94 -20.26
CA TYR A 68 -6.02 7.85 -21.07
C TYR A 68 -4.60 7.31 -21.31
N THR A 69 -4.03 6.56 -20.38
CA THR A 69 -2.77 5.86 -20.61
C THR A 69 -2.91 4.80 -21.71
N TYR A 70 -4.04 4.06 -21.73
CA TYR A 70 -4.32 3.09 -22.81
C TYR A 70 -4.56 3.79 -24.15
N PHE A 71 -5.30 4.89 -24.17
CA PHE A 71 -5.54 5.67 -25.39
C PHE A 71 -4.24 6.27 -25.95
N ALA A 72 -3.35 6.74 -25.09
CA ALA A 72 -2.01 7.20 -25.47
C ALA A 72 -1.22 6.12 -26.20
N SER A 73 -1.26 4.88 -25.70
CA SER A 73 -0.58 3.74 -26.32
C SER A 73 -1.12 3.46 -27.72
N VAL A 74 -2.43 3.56 -27.94
CA VAL A 74 -3.05 3.39 -29.26
C VAL A 74 -2.61 4.53 -30.20
N ALA A 75 -2.76 5.79 -29.76
CA ALA A 75 -2.38 6.96 -30.56
C ALA A 75 -0.91 6.90 -31.01
N LYS A 76 -0.03 6.44 -30.11
CA LYS A 76 1.40 6.26 -30.44
C LYS A 76 1.62 5.21 -31.53
N LYS A 77 0.92 4.06 -31.46
CA LYS A 77 1.01 3.00 -32.46
C LYS A 77 0.49 3.42 -33.82
N GLU A 78 -0.48 4.35 -33.85
CA GLU A 78 -1.06 4.93 -35.06
C GLU A 78 -0.24 6.11 -35.62
N GLY A 79 0.88 6.50 -34.96
CA GLY A 79 1.78 7.57 -35.40
C GLY A 79 1.37 8.98 -34.94
N TYR A 80 0.42 9.10 -34.01
CA TYR A 80 -0.08 10.39 -33.49
C TYR A 80 0.66 10.78 -32.20
N GLU A 81 1.96 11.07 -32.29
CA GLU A 81 2.82 11.36 -31.12
C GLU A 81 2.30 12.52 -30.27
N GLN A 82 1.81 13.62 -30.91
CA GLN A 82 1.27 14.75 -30.16
C GLN A 82 -0.01 14.37 -29.38
N ILE A 83 -0.90 13.58 -29.97
CA ILE A 83 -2.14 13.12 -29.34
C ILE A 83 -1.80 12.20 -28.16
N SER A 84 -0.85 11.28 -28.37
CA SER A 84 -0.34 10.41 -27.31
C SER A 84 0.20 11.23 -26.12
N ALA A 85 1.04 12.23 -26.38
CA ALA A 85 1.60 13.09 -25.33
C ALA A 85 0.50 13.88 -24.58
N LEU A 86 -0.52 14.35 -25.27
CA LEU A 86 -1.66 15.06 -24.65
C LEU A 86 -2.49 14.12 -23.75
N PHE A 87 -2.72 12.87 -24.15
CA PHE A 87 -3.37 11.87 -23.32
C PHE A 87 -2.56 11.59 -22.05
N LEU A 88 -1.24 11.40 -22.16
CA LEU A 88 -0.38 11.15 -21.00
C LEU A 88 -0.38 12.35 -20.03
N LYS A 89 -0.24 13.57 -20.56
CA LYS A 89 -0.32 14.77 -19.74
C LYS A 89 -1.64 14.87 -18.99
N THR A 90 -2.74 14.57 -19.68
CA THR A 90 -4.08 14.60 -19.06
C THR A 90 -4.22 13.47 -18.02
N ALA A 91 -3.68 12.28 -18.28
CA ALA A 91 -3.64 11.19 -17.30
C ALA A 91 -2.91 11.58 -16.01
N ASP A 92 -1.79 12.31 -16.10
CA ASP A 92 -1.10 12.84 -14.93
C ASP A 92 -1.93 13.88 -14.16
N ASN A 93 -2.67 14.76 -14.86
CA ASN A 93 -3.60 15.67 -14.21
C ASN A 93 -4.70 14.90 -13.46
N LYS A 94 -5.27 13.85 -14.08
CA LYS A 94 -6.29 12.99 -13.47
C LYS A 94 -5.78 12.30 -12.20
N LYS A 95 -4.52 11.87 -12.18
CA LYS A 95 -3.86 11.32 -10.97
C LYS A 95 -3.86 12.35 -9.82
N GLU A 96 -3.51 13.61 -10.09
CA GLU A 96 -3.49 14.63 -9.05
C GLU A 96 -4.91 15.01 -8.58
N HIS A 97 -5.90 15.05 -9.48
CA HIS A 97 -7.31 15.24 -9.09
C HIS A 97 -7.81 14.10 -8.19
N ALA A 98 -7.56 12.84 -8.57
CA ALA A 98 -7.92 11.68 -7.75
C ALA A 98 -7.30 11.77 -6.35
N LYS A 99 -6.01 12.18 -6.26
CA LYS A 99 -5.30 12.35 -4.99
C LYS A 99 -5.93 13.43 -4.10
N LEU A 100 -6.49 14.51 -4.67
CA LEU A 100 -7.22 15.51 -3.88
C LEU A 100 -8.39 14.86 -3.15
N TRP A 101 -9.23 14.13 -3.87
CA TRP A 101 -10.43 13.49 -3.31
C TRP A 101 -10.08 12.38 -2.33
N PHE A 102 -9.04 11.59 -2.64
CA PHE A 102 -8.55 10.54 -1.76
C PHE A 102 -8.03 11.07 -0.42
N LYS A 103 -7.37 12.25 -0.43
CA LYS A 103 -6.95 12.94 0.80
C LYS A 103 -8.13 13.42 1.63
N GLU A 104 -9.15 14.02 1.00
CA GLU A 104 -10.38 14.47 1.70
C GLU A 104 -11.13 13.29 2.35
N LEU A 105 -11.09 12.11 1.72
CA LEU A 105 -11.64 10.86 2.27
C LEU A 105 -10.77 10.26 3.39
N GLY A 106 -9.61 10.85 3.69
CA GLY A 106 -8.69 10.31 4.70
C GLY A 106 -7.91 9.07 4.25
N GLY A 107 -7.89 8.76 2.94
CA GLY A 107 -7.27 7.55 2.39
C GLY A 107 -5.74 7.55 2.39
N LEU A 108 -5.07 8.69 2.62
CA LEU A 108 -3.61 8.78 2.69
C LEU A 108 -3.14 8.88 4.15
N GLY A 109 -2.42 7.86 4.58
CA GLY A 109 -1.73 7.80 5.86
C GLY A 109 -0.21 7.90 5.73
N ASN A 110 0.51 7.56 6.81
CA ASN A 110 1.94 7.33 6.77
C ASN A 110 2.27 6.00 6.05
N THR A 111 3.55 5.69 5.86
CA THR A 111 3.98 4.49 5.11
C THR A 111 3.43 3.20 5.70
N ALA A 112 3.42 3.04 7.02
CA ALA A 112 2.90 1.83 7.66
C ALA A 112 1.37 1.71 7.49
N GLU A 113 0.62 2.80 7.67
CA GLU A 113 -0.82 2.85 7.43
C GLU A 113 -1.15 2.53 5.96
N ASN A 114 -0.41 3.09 5.01
CA ASN A 114 -0.62 2.84 3.59
C ASN A 114 -0.29 1.40 3.19
N LEU A 115 0.78 0.79 3.76
CA LEU A 115 1.11 -0.61 3.54
C LEU A 115 0.04 -1.55 4.09
N LEU A 116 -0.50 -1.25 5.26
CA LEU A 116 -1.61 -2.01 5.82
C LEU A 116 -2.85 -1.92 4.94
N HIS A 117 -3.22 -0.70 4.52
CA HIS A 117 -4.38 -0.45 3.65
C HIS A 117 -4.24 -1.18 2.31
N ALA A 118 -3.04 -1.16 1.71
CA ALA A 118 -2.77 -1.90 0.49
C ALA A 118 -2.93 -3.41 0.72
N ALA A 119 -2.32 -3.97 1.78
CA ALA A 119 -2.45 -5.40 2.10
C ALA A 119 -3.90 -5.84 2.36
N GLU A 120 -4.71 -5.01 3.04
CA GLU A 120 -6.13 -5.28 3.29
C GLU A 120 -6.95 -5.22 1.99
N GLY A 121 -6.61 -4.31 1.07
CA GLY A 121 -7.23 -4.23 -0.26
C GLY A 121 -6.94 -5.47 -1.10
N GLU A 122 -5.67 -5.82 -1.26
CA GLU A 122 -5.27 -7.02 -2.02
C GLU A 122 -5.88 -8.29 -1.40
N ASN A 123 -5.95 -8.39 -0.06
CA ASN A 123 -6.61 -9.51 0.60
C ASN A 123 -8.07 -9.64 0.18
N TYR A 124 -8.84 -8.54 0.23
CA TYR A 124 -10.23 -8.55 -0.22
C TYR A 124 -10.37 -8.92 -1.70
N GLU A 125 -9.45 -8.44 -2.54
CA GLU A 125 -9.50 -8.73 -3.98
C GLU A 125 -9.34 -10.22 -4.27
N TRP A 126 -8.41 -10.92 -3.62
CA TRP A 126 -8.21 -12.34 -3.93
C TRP A 126 -9.10 -13.29 -3.13
N THR A 127 -9.52 -12.95 -1.90
CA THR A 127 -10.38 -13.81 -1.07
C THR A 127 -11.84 -13.74 -1.47
N ASP A 128 -12.34 -12.54 -1.78
CA ASP A 128 -13.76 -12.27 -1.96
C ASP A 128 -14.09 -11.85 -3.40
N MET A 129 -13.54 -10.75 -3.87
CA MET A 129 -13.95 -10.09 -5.11
C MET A 129 -13.71 -10.99 -6.34
N TYR A 130 -12.47 -11.38 -6.60
CA TYR A 130 -12.15 -12.21 -7.78
C TYR A 130 -12.65 -13.65 -7.65
N ALA A 131 -12.75 -14.20 -6.44
CA ALA A 131 -13.35 -15.50 -6.21
C ALA A 131 -14.81 -15.50 -6.66
N GLU A 132 -15.58 -14.49 -6.25
CA GLU A 132 -16.98 -14.35 -6.66
C GLU A 132 -17.11 -14.04 -8.16
N PHE A 133 -16.26 -13.16 -8.71
CA PHE A 133 -16.30 -12.85 -10.15
C PHE A 133 -16.01 -14.08 -11.01
N ALA A 134 -15.06 -14.94 -10.60
CA ALA A 134 -14.77 -16.18 -11.29
C ALA A 134 -15.95 -17.16 -11.23
N ARG A 135 -16.60 -17.29 -10.07
CA ARG A 135 -17.78 -18.12 -9.89
C ARG A 135 -18.92 -17.69 -10.82
N VAL A 136 -19.25 -16.41 -10.81
CA VAL A 136 -20.33 -15.84 -11.66
C VAL A 136 -20.00 -16.02 -13.14
N ALA A 137 -18.75 -15.77 -13.55
CA ALA A 137 -18.34 -15.94 -14.94
C ALA A 137 -18.47 -17.39 -15.43
N ASP A 138 -18.18 -18.37 -14.57
CA ASP A 138 -18.39 -19.80 -14.89
C ASP A 138 -19.89 -20.13 -15.04
N GLU A 139 -20.73 -19.63 -14.12
CA GLU A 139 -22.18 -19.83 -14.18
C GLU A 139 -22.83 -19.22 -15.42
N GLU A 140 -22.29 -18.10 -15.90
CA GLU A 140 -22.73 -17.42 -17.13
C GLU A 140 -22.10 -18.02 -18.41
N GLY A 141 -21.20 -19.02 -18.29
CA GLY A 141 -20.56 -19.70 -19.42
C GLY A 141 -19.30 -19.01 -19.96
N PHE A 142 -18.72 -18.04 -19.22
CA PHE A 142 -17.49 -17.32 -19.59
C PHE A 142 -16.25 -17.93 -18.95
N SER A 143 -16.01 -19.22 -19.11
CA SER A 143 -14.94 -19.97 -18.42
C SER A 143 -13.53 -19.43 -18.67
N GLU A 144 -13.24 -18.89 -19.86
CA GLU A 144 -11.94 -18.25 -20.12
C GLU A 144 -11.74 -16.99 -19.26
N LEU A 145 -12.79 -16.20 -19.06
CA LEU A 145 -12.76 -15.01 -18.21
C LEU A 145 -12.66 -15.41 -16.73
N ALA A 146 -13.42 -16.43 -16.31
CA ALA A 146 -13.32 -17.01 -14.97
C ALA A 146 -11.89 -17.43 -14.64
N ASN A 147 -11.20 -18.08 -15.59
CA ASN A 147 -9.80 -18.45 -15.41
C ASN A 147 -8.89 -17.22 -15.28
N LYS A 148 -9.11 -16.16 -16.05
CA LYS A 148 -8.36 -14.89 -15.91
C LYS A 148 -8.55 -14.26 -14.53
N PHE A 149 -9.78 -14.24 -13.99
CA PHE A 149 -10.04 -13.76 -12.64
C PHE A 149 -9.24 -14.56 -11.58
N ARG A 150 -9.19 -15.88 -11.69
CA ARG A 150 -8.39 -16.73 -10.77
C ARG A 150 -6.89 -16.46 -10.88
N LEU A 151 -6.37 -16.25 -12.09
CA LEU A 151 -4.96 -15.94 -12.31
C LEU A 151 -4.61 -14.57 -11.71
N VAL A 152 -5.46 -13.56 -11.86
CA VAL A 152 -5.27 -12.26 -11.23
C VAL A 152 -5.35 -12.40 -9.70
N ALA A 153 -6.34 -13.09 -9.17
CA ALA A 153 -6.45 -13.36 -7.72
C ALA A 153 -5.15 -13.96 -7.13
N ALA A 154 -4.50 -14.87 -7.85
CA ALA A 154 -3.22 -15.42 -7.41
C ALA A 154 -2.10 -14.36 -7.36
N ILE A 155 -2.12 -13.37 -8.25
CA ILE A 155 -1.18 -12.24 -8.25
C ILE A 155 -1.46 -11.32 -7.05
N GLU A 156 -2.73 -11.01 -6.77
CA GLU A 156 -3.09 -10.13 -5.65
C GLU A 156 -2.74 -10.75 -4.30
N LYS A 157 -2.77 -12.08 -4.19
CA LYS A 157 -2.23 -12.78 -3.01
C LYS A 157 -0.74 -12.52 -2.80
N GLU A 158 0.06 -12.59 -3.85
CA GLU A 158 1.50 -12.27 -3.79
C GLU A 158 1.75 -10.79 -3.44
N HIS A 159 0.87 -9.88 -3.90
CA HIS A 159 0.93 -8.46 -3.53
C HIS A 159 0.64 -8.27 -2.04
N GLU A 160 -0.40 -8.92 -1.51
CA GLU A 160 -0.71 -8.89 -0.07
C GLU A 160 0.49 -9.36 0.76
N GLU A 161 1.05 -10.54 0.45
CA GLU A 161 2.19 -11.11 1.17
C GLU A 161 3.39 -10.14 1.16
N ARG A 162 3.64 -9.51 0.02
CA ARG A 162 4.68 -8.48 -0.14
C ARG A 162 4.44 -7.28 0.76
N TYR A 163 3.23 -6.70 0.73
CA TYR A 163 2.91 -5.52 1.55
C TYR A 163 2.95 -5.83 3.04
N ARG A 164 2.52 -7.00 3.47
CA ARG A 164 2.64 -7.43 4.87
C ARG A 164 4.10 -7.61 5.30
N ALA A 165 4.94 -8.16 4.45
CA ALA A 165 6.37 -8.29 4.72
C ALA A 165 7.06 -6.92 4.83
N LEU A 166 6.71 -5.96 3.94
CA LEU A 166 7.21 -4.59 3.99
C LEU A 166 6.72 -3.85 5.25
N LEU A 167 5.44 -4.01 5.61
CA LEU A 167 4.88 -3.45 6.83
C LEU A 167 5.64 -3.95 8.06
N LYS A 168 5.86 -5.26 8.15
CA LYS A 168 6.65 -5.85 9.24
C LYS A 168 8.05 -5.24 9.32
N ASN A 169 8.73 -5.04 8.18
CA ASN A 169 10.05 -4.40 8.17
C ASN A 169 10.01 -2.95 8.69
N VAL A 170 8.97 -2.19 8.36
CA VAL A 170 8.80 -0.81 8.86
C VAL A 170 8.55 -0.81 10.36
N GLU A 171 7.62 -1.63 10.85
CA GLU A 171 7.23 -1.71 12.26
C GLU A 171 8.38 -2.19 13.16
N THR A 172 9.19 -3.15 12.67
CA THR A 172 10.34 -3.70 13.40
C THR A 172 11.65 -2.96 13.14
N LYS A 173 11.62 -1.84 12.40
CA LYS A 173 12.80 -1.04 11.98
C LYS A 173 13.84 -1.84 11.19
N GLN A 174 13.37 -2.85 10.47
CA GLN A 174 14.24 -3.75 9.68
C GLN A 174 14.34 -3.37 8.19
N VAL A 175 13.95 -2.17 7.81
CA VAL A 175 14.10 -1.71 6.41
C VAL A 175 15.58 -1.63 6.03
N PHE A 176 16.41 -1.01 6.88
CA PHE A 176 17.84 -0.78 6.64
C PHE A 176 18.76 -1.59 7.56
N GLU A 177 18.20 -2.49 8.35
CA GLU A 177 18.92 -3.37 9.26
C GLU A 177 18.27 -4.76 9.25
N LYS A 178 19.08 -5.82 9.25
CA LYS A 178 18.61 -7.21 9.25
C LYS A 178 19.33 -8.00 10.34
N SER A 179 18.71 -9.10 10.79
CA SER A 179 19.34 -10.04 11.74
C SER A 179 20.53 -10.79 11.13
N GLU A 180 20.60 -10.83 9.81
CA GLU A 180 21.66 -11.52 9.06
C GLU A 180 22.42 -10.56 8.17
N VAL A 181 23.65 -10.95 7.82
CA VAL A 181 24.46 -10.22 6.84
C VAL A 181 23.76 -10.23 5.48
N LYS A 182 23.59 -9.05 4.92
CA LYS A 182 23.00 -8.82 3.58
C LYS A 182 23.97 -8.02 2.72
N VAL A 183 23.76 -8.10 1.43
CA VAL A 183 24.43 -7.25 0.45
C VAL A 183 23.52 -6.05 0.20
N TRP A 184 24.01 -4.85 0.52
CA TRP A 184 23.28 -3.59 0.34
C TRP A 184 23.81 -2.88 -0.89
N GLU A 185 22.92 -2.32 -1.68
CA GLU A 185 23.28 -1.53 -2.87
C GLU A 185 22.70 -0.13 -2.77
N CYS A 186 23.52 0.86 -3.09
CA CYS A 186 23.07 2.24 -3.22
C CYS A 186 22.37 2.42 -4.57
N ARG A 187 21.06 2.69 -4.58
CA ARG A 187 20.23 2.90 -5.77
C ARG A 187 20.68 4.07 -6.65
N ASN A 188 21.47 5.02 -6.09
CA ASN A 188 21.96 6.16 -6.86
C ASN A 188 23.25 5.84 -7.65
N CYS A 189 24.21 5.13 -7.04
CA CYS A 189 25.53 4.97 -7.66
C CYS A 189 26.01 3.51 -7.78
N GLY A 190 25.22 2.54 -7.33
CA GLY A 190 25.57 1.12 -7.37
C GLY A 190 26.63 0.68 -6.35
N HIS A 191 27.00 1.53 -5.38
CA HIS A 191 27.96 1.15 -4.34
C HIS A 191 27.43 -0.02 -3.49
N ILE A 192 28.27 -1.03 -3.33
CA ILE A 192 27.90 -2.27 -2.60
C ILE A 192 28.57 -2.27 -1.21
N VAL A 193 27.78 -2.62 -0.20
CA VAL A 193 28.24 -2.84 1.16
C VAL A 193 27.70 -4.18 1.66
N VAL A 194 28.53 -4.92 2.40
CA VAL A 194 28.15 -6.20 3.02
C VAL A 194 28.10 -6.01 4.53
N GLY A 195 26.96 -6.33 5.14
CA GLY A 195 26.77 -6.18 6.58
C GLY A 195 25.32 -6.38 7.00
N THR A 196 25.06 -6.33 8.29
CA THR A 196 23.70 -6.43 8.84
C THR A 196 22.91 -5.13 8.69
N LYS A 197 23.59 -4.00 8.46
CA LYS A 197 22.98 -2.67 8.36
C LYS A 197 23.51 -1.90 7.17
N ALA A 198 22.60 -1.19 6.48
CA ALA A 198 22.97 -0.23 5.45
C ALA A 198 23.65 1.01 6.07
N PRO A 199 24.68 1.59 5.44
CA PRO A 199 25.33 2.81 5.93
C PRO A 199 24.36 3.98 6.04
N GLU A 200 24.56 4.86 7.02
CA GLU A 200 23.77 6.09 7.14
C GLU A 200 23.99 7.05 5.98
N LEU A 201 25.20 7.01 5.40
CA LEU A 201 25.59 7.81 4.25
C LEU A 201 26.40 6.93 3.29
N CYS A 202 26.08 7.00 1.99
CA CYS A 202 26.84 6.28 0.99
C CYS A 202 28.27 6.83 0.88
N PRO A 203 29.32 5.98 1.07
CA PRO A 203 30.71 6.46 1.05
C PRO A 203 31.18 6.94 -0.32
N THR A 204 30.49 6.55 -1.41
CA THR A 204 30.85 6.93 -2.78
C THR A 204 30.15 8.22 -3.21
N CYS A 205 28.85 8.39 -2.93
CA CYS A 205 28.07 9.50 -3.52
C CYS A 205 27.34 10.36 -2.47
N ALA A 206 27.58 10.12 -1.18
CA ALA A 206 27.00 10.86 -0.05
C ALA A 206 25.46 10.93 -0.04
N HIS A 207 24.76 9.98 -0.70
CA HIS A 207 23.32 9.85 -0.55
C HIS A 207 22.95 9.18 0.79
N PRO A 208 21.86 9.59 1.43
CA PRO A 208 21.47 9.06 2.73
C PRO A 208 21.06 7.58 2.66
N GLN A 209 20.99 6.93 3.83
CA GLN A 209 20.62 5.52 4.00
C GLN A 209 19.34 5.13 3.24
N ALA A 210 18.39 6.05 3.07
CA ALA A 210 17.16 5.87 2.30
C ALA A 210 17.38 5.42 0.84
N TYR A 211 18.58 5.58 0.31
CA TYR A 211 18.94 5.13 -1.04
C TYR A 211 19.47 3.70 -1.07
N PHE A 212 19.63 3.03 0.06
CA PHE A 212 20.08 1.65 0.08
C PHE A 212 18.90 0.66 0.02
N GLU A 213 19.12 -0.40 -0.73
CA GLU A 213 18.24 -1.57 -0.77
C GLU A 213 19.07 -2.86 -0.68
N ILE A 214 18.40 -3.97 -0.39
CA ILE A 214 19.05 -5.28 -0.46
C ILE A 214 19.27 -5.60 -1.95
N ASN A 215 20.55 -5.83 -2.32
CA ASN A 215 20.89 -6.27 -3.66
C ASN A 215 20.30 -7.66 -3.92
N SER A 216 19.48 -7.78 -4.95
CA SER A 216 18.91 -9.04 -5.40
C SER A 216 19.47 -9.39 -6.77
N LYS A 217 20.28 -10.44 -6.84
CA LYS A 217 20.76 -11.01 -8.10
C LYS A 217 19.74 -12.06 -8.55
N ASN A 218 18.90 -11.73 -9.48
CA ASN A 218 17.84 -12.58 -10.02
C ASN A 218 17.99 -12.87 -11.52
N TYR A 219 19.23 -12.76 -12.03
CA TYR A 219 19.64 -13.04 -13.40
C TYR A 219 20.69 -14.15 -13.42
#